data_a73ab804f89eeb06202a72f95e120317
#
_entry.id   a73ab804f89eeb06202a72f95e120317
#
_cell.length_a   1.000
_cell.length_b   1.000
_cell.length_c   1.000
_cell.angle_alpha   90.00
_cell.angle_beta   90.00
_cell.angle_gamma   90.00
#
_symmetry.space_group_name_H-M   'P 1'
#
loop_
_entity.id
_entity.type
_entity.pdbx_description
1 polymer ?
#
loop_
_entity_poly.entity_id
_entity_poly.type
_entity_poly.pdbx_seq_one_letter_code
_entity_poly.pdbx_strand_id
1 'polypeptide(L)'
;MNALKTGTAALAAMGMLALGACDNASAVETRERAAVETLQPVGLTSATETVATVEAKPVLTASRRETVDAKIARLYERNGADFGARSAEDYLAKVADFTTKTPPGTETIKRPNGDTLLYQASTNTFAVVARDGTARTMFKPTTGAAYWAEQKERAPTFGQRRAAEG
;
A
#
# COMPACT_ATOMS: atom_id res chain seq x y z
N MET A 1 19.15 42.29 32.43
CA MET A 1 20.59 41.97 32.57
C MET A 1 20.80 40.67 31.80
N ASN A 2 21.22 40.85 30.56
CA ASN A 2 22.40 40.26 29.91
C ASN A 2 22.37 38.73 29.80
N ALA A 3 22.61 38.09 28.66
CA ALA A 3 23.46 38.44 27.53
C ALA A 3 23.13 37.60 26.30
N LEU A 4 23.25 38.21 25.16
CA LEU A 4 23.43 37.60 23.83
C LEU A 4 24.66 36.67 23.82
N LYS A 5 24.55 35.57 23.06
CA LYS A 5 25.75 35.01 22.38
C LYS A 5 25.37 34.61 20.95
N THR A 6 25.79 35.46 20.07
CA THR A 6 26.04 35.24 18.64
C THR A 6 27.17 34.24 18.46
N GLY A 7 27.00 33.34 17.50
CA GLY A 7 28.05 32.43 17.00
C GLY A 7 27.88 32.22 15.52
N THR A 8 28.61 32.99 14.77
CA THR A 8 28.82 33.01 13.31
C THR A 8 29.81 31.92 12.91
N ALA A 9 29.67 31.37 11.70
CA ALA A 9 30.67 30.97 10.70
C ALA A 9 30.26 29.70 10.03
N ALA A 10 29.99 29.64 8.77
CA ALA A 10 30.72 29.97 7.54
C ALA A 10 31.24 28.73 6.81
N LEU A 11 31.00 28.78 5.49
CA LEU A 11 31.74 28.20 4.36
C LEU A 11 31.59 26.70 4.07
N ALA A 12 30.89 26.33 2.99
CA ALA A 12 31.33 26.27 1.58
C ALA A 12 32.14 25.01 1.24
N ALA A 13 31.58 24.18 0.39
CA ALA A 13 32.33 23.46 -0.65
C ALA A 13 31.42 23.02 -1.78
N MET A 14 31.67 23.57 -2.91
CA MET A 14 31.45 23.15 -4.27
C MET A 14 31.88 21.70 -4.50
N GLY A 15 31.13 20.98 -5.33
CA GLY A 15 31.54 19.66 -5.82
C GLY A 15 30.63 19.19 -6.96
N MET A 16 30.94 19.62 -8.14
CA MET A 16 30.99 19.02 -9.47
C MET A 16 29.88 18.05 -9.97
N LEU A 17 29.37 18.47 -11.12
CA LEU A 17 28.66 17.73 -12.16
C LEU A 17 29.33 16.38 -12.51
N ALA A 18 28.51 15.35 -12.67
CA ALA A 18 28.77 14.26 -13.61
C ALA A 18 27.47 13.96 -14.36
N LEU A 19 27.43 14.45 -15.59
CA LEU A 19 26.49 13.96 -16.61
C LEU A 19 26.94 12.56 -17.01
N GLY A 20 26.17 11.54 -16.63
CA GLY A 20 26.27 10.21 -17.17
C GLY A 20 25.11 9.99 -18.14
N ALA A 21 25.37 10.17 -19.43
CA ALA A 21 24.52 9.70 -20.50
C ALA A 21 24.59 8.16 -20.52
N CYS A 22 23.49 7.47 -20.26
CA CYS A 22 23.35 6.05 -20.56
C CYS A 22 22.47 5.91 -21.78
N ASP A 23 23.12 5.57 -22.89
CA ASP A 23 22.55 5.06 -24.13
C ASP A 23 21.62 3.88 -23.85
N ASN A 24 20.40 4.03 -24.31
CA ASN A 24 19.40 2.98 -24.32
C ASN A 24 19.55 2.20 -25.64
N ALA A 25 20.45 1.23 -25.65
CA ALA A 25 20.57 0.28 -26.77
C ALA A 25 19.53 -0.84 -26.58
N SER A 26 18.44 -0.71 -27.30
CA SER A 26 17.42 -1.74 -27.48
C SER A 26 17.99 -2.81 -28.42
N ALA A 27 18.47 -3.92 -27.87
CA ALA A 27 18.81 -5.09 -28.66
C ALA A 27 17.64 -6.07 -28.60
N VAL A 28 16.82 -6.01 -29.64
CA VAL A 28 15.91 -7.09 -30.02
C VAL A 28 16.70 -8.16 -30.71
N GLU A 29 17.04 -9.22 -30.03
CA GLU A 29 17.63 -10.40 -30.63
C GLU A 29 16.55 -11.39 -31.02
N THR A 30 16.20 -11.36 -32.29
CA THR A 30 15.38 -12.35 -32.98
C THR A 30 16.19 -13.63 -33.12
N ARG A 31 15.94 -14.64 -32.33
CA ARG A 31 16.56 -15.94 -32.49
C ARG A 31 15.71 -16.79 -33.41
N GLU A 32 16.27 -17.04 -34.59
CA GLU A 32 15.72 -17.89 -35.64
C GLU A 32 15.58 -19.35 -35.20
N ARG A 33 14.52 -19.88 -35.70
CA ARG A 33 14.00 -21.23 -35.62
C ARG A 33 14.93 -22.20 -36.40
N ALA A 34 15.46 -23.20 -35.71
CA ALA A 34 15.95 -24.40 -36.35
C ALA A 34 15.12 -25.60 -35.95
N ALA A 35 14.49 -26.20 -36.94
CA ALA A 35 13.74 -27.43 -36.81
C ALA A 35 14.68 -28.64 -36.89
N VAL A 36 14.51 -29.64 -36.04
CA VAL A 36 14.87 -31.05 -36.30
C VAL A 36 13.94 -31.88 -35.40
N GLU A 37 12.98 -32.46 -35.98
CA GLU A 37 12.68 -33.85 -36.32
C GLU A 37 12.79 -34.91 -35.18
N THR A 38 11.57 -35.44 -34.86
CA THR A 38 11.18 -36.84 -34.64
C THR A 38 11.89 -37.69 -33.60
N LEU A 39 11.17 -38.08 -32.58
CA LEU A 39 10.88 -39.48 -32.15
C LEU A 39 9.82 -39.48 -31.01
N GLN A 40 8.67 -40.04 -31.27
CA GLN A 40 7.70 -40.57 -30.31
C GLN A 40 8.00 -42.06 -30.04
N PRO A 41 7.34 -42.79 -29.13
CA PRO A 41 6.49 -42.44 -27.97
C PRO A 41 6.88 -43.24 -26.71
N VAL A 42 6.41 -42.85 -25.55
CA VAL A 42 5.80 -43.78 -24.57
C VAL A 42 4.96 -42.97 -23.57
N GLY A 43 3.74 -43.40 -23.38
CA GLY A 43 2.76 -42.76 -22.53
C GLY A 43 3.10 -42.85 -21.05
N LEU A 44 2.84 -41.73 -20.40
CA LEU A 44 2.54 -41.68 -18.98
C LEU A 44 1.47 -40.61 -18.83
N THR A 45 0.29 -41.07 -18.49
CA THR A 45 -0.83 -40.25 -18.04
C THR A 45 -0.40 -39.45 -16.85
N SER A 46 0.03 -38.22 -17.09
CA SER A 46 0.15 -37.22 -16.04
C SER A 46 -1.15 -36.47 -16.01
N ALA A 47 -1.93 -36.73 -14.97
CA ALA A 47 -3.08 -35.92 -14.63
C ALA A 47 -2.60 -34.47 -14.54
N THR A 48 -2.96 -33.67 -15.52
CA THR A 48 -2.83 -32.23 -15.46
C THR A 48 -3.84 -31.77 -14.42
N GLU A 49 -3.37 -31.68 -13.20
CA GLU A 49 -4.04 -30.94 -12.15
C GLU A 49 -4.03 -29.48 -12.61
N THR A 50 -5.13 -29.07 -13.22
CA THR A 50 -5.42 -27.67 -13.50
C THR A 50 -5.56 -27.00 -12.14
N VAL A 51 -4.44 -26.52 -11.61
CA VAL A 51 -4.46 -25.56 -10.50
C VAL A 51 -5.19 -24.34 -11.05
N ALA A 52 -6.49 -24.29 -10.81
CA ALA A 52 -7.24 -23.06 -10.95
C ALA A 52 -6.58 -22.06 -10.01
N THR A 53 -5.74 -21.21 -10.57
CA THR A 53 -5.22 -20.03 -9.87
C THR A 53 -6.46 -19.20 -9.56
N VAL A 54 -7.00 -19.39 -8.37
CA VAL A 54 -7.99 -18.48 -7.81
C VAL A 54 -7.26 -17.17 -7.66
N GLU A 55 -7.53 -16.24 -8.55
CA GLU A 55 -6.99 -14.87 -8.48
C GLU A 55 -7.51 -14.26 -7.19
N ALA A 56 -6.73 -14.42 -6.12
CA ALA A 56 -7.08 -13.93 -4.81
C ALA A 56 -7.16 -12.40 -4.91
N LYS A 57 -8.35 -11.85 -4.63
CA LYS A 57 -8.58 -10.42 -4.61
C LYS A 57 -7.48 -9.73 -3.78
N PRO A 58 -6.79 -8.71 -4.31
CA PRO A 58 -5.71 -8.06 -3.59
C PRO A 58 -6.20 -7.47 -2.27
N VAL A 59 -5.46 -7.72 -1.20
CA VAL A 59 -5.81 -7.24 0.15
C VAL A 59 -5.73 -5.72 0.24
N LEU A 60 -4.84 -5.09 -0.55
CA LEU A 60 -4.66 -3.64 -0.61
C LEU A 60 -4.91 -3.10 -2.01
N THR A 61 -5.53 -1.91 -2.09
CA THR A 61 -5.76 -1.22 -3.36
C THR A 61 -4.47 -0.69 -3.98
N ALA A 62 -4.25 -0.94 -5.26
CA ALA A 62 -3.25 -0.22 -6.05
C ALA A 62 -3.68 1.22 -6.36
N SER A 63 -2.77 2.06 -6.79
CA SER A 63 -3.04 3.38 -7.33
C SER A 63 -2.31 3.56 -8.67
N ARG A 64 -2.68 4.60 -9.43
CA ARG A 64 -1.99 4.91 -10.71
C ARG A 64 -0.52 5.26 -10.53
N ARG A 65 -0.09 5.61 -9.32
CA ARG A 65 1.26 6.08 -9.02
C ARG A 65 2.07 5.10 -8.16
N GLU A 66 1.45 4.03 -7.66
CA GLU A 66 2.07 3.12 -6.72
C GLU A 66 1.54 1.71 -6.92
N THR A 67 2.44 0.74 -7.09
CA THR A 67 2.08 -0.68 -7.14
C THR A 67 1.58 -1.16 -5.78
N VAL A 68 0.91 -2.32 -5.74
CA VAL A 68 0.47 -2.94 -4.47
C VAL A 68 1.66 -3.21 -3.56
N ASP A 69 2.74 -3.77 -4.10
CA ASP A 69 3.93 -4.14 -3.31
C ASP A 69 4.64 -2.92 -2.72
N ALA A 70 4.84 -1.87 -3.53
CA ALA A 70 5.41 -0.60 -3.04
C ALA A 70 4.56 0.02 -1.93
N LYS A 71 3.24 -0.06 -2.07
CA LYS A 71 2.32 0.42 -1.05
C LYS A 71 2.40 -0.42 0.24
N ILE A 72 2.48 -1.75 0.13
CA ILE A 72 2.62 -2.64 1.28
C ILE A 72 3.92 -2.31 2.03
N ALA A 73 5.04 -2.22 1.32
CA ALA A 73 6.35 -1.88 1.89
C ALA A 73 6.29 -0.54 2.65
N ARG A 74 5.79 0.50 2.01
CA ARG A 74 5.66 1.83 2.61
C ARG A 74 4.74 1.85 3.83
N LEU A 75 3.62 1.14 3.80
CA LEU A 75 2.70 1.07 4.94
C LEU A 75 3.31 0.26 6.09
N TYR A 76 4.05 -0.80 5.78
CA TYR A 76 4.79 -1.58 6.77
C TYR A 76 5.89 -0.73 7.45
N GLU A 77 6.70 -0.02 6.69
CA GLU A 77 7.72 0.88 7.24
C GLU A 77 7.13 1.92 8.20
N ARG A 78 5.96 2.45 7.88
CA ARG A 78 5.32 3.49 8.70
C ARG A 78 4.56 2.96 9.92
N ASN A 79 3.91 1.83 9.78
CA ASN A 79 2.91 1.38 10.74
C ASN A 79 3.19 -0.02 11.29
N GLY A 80 4.10 -0.79 10.67
CA GLY A 80 4.34 -2.20 11.02
C GLY A 80 4.72 -2.40 12.49
N ALA A 81 5.54 -1.50 13.04
CA ALA A 81 5.98 -1.54 14.44
C ALA A 81 4.79 -1.43 15.40
N ASP A 82 3.81 -0.58 15.11
CA ASP A 82 2.61 -0.38 15.94
C ASP A 82 1.75 -1.64 16.08
N PHE A 83 1.84 -2.51 15.08
CA PHE A 83 1.13 -3.80 15.05
C PHE A 83 2.02 -4.99 15.40
N GLY A 84 3.29 -4.77 15.77
CA GLY A 84 4.26 -5.82 16.02
C GLY A 84 4.49 -6.70 14.79
N ALA A 85 4.35 -6.15 13.59
CA ALA A 85 4.60 -6.86 12.35
C ALA A 85 6.10 -7.02 12.11
N ARG A 86 6.53 -8.23 11.75
CA ARG A 86 7.93 -8.56 11.53
C ARG A 86 8.35 -8.46 10.07
N SER A 87 7.40 -8.39 9.16
CA SER A 87 7.60 -8.21 7.72
C SER A 87 6.41 -7.50 7.09
N ALA A 88 6.58 -7.09 5.84
CA ALA A 88 5.51 -6.50 5.04
C ALA A 88 4.33 -7.46 4.85
N GLU A 89 4.61 -8.75 4.67
CA GLU A 89 3.61 -9.83 4.55
C GLU A 89 2.86 -10.04 5.87
N ASP A 90 3.56 -10.02 7.01
CA ASP A 90 2.94 -10.12 8.34
C ASP A 90 2.01 -8.91 8.59
N TYR A 91 2.45 -7.71 8.22
CA TYR A 91 1.59 -6.53 8.28
C TYR A 91 0.35 -6.67 7.38
N LEU A 92 0.52 -7.16 6.15
CA LEU A 92 -0.56 -7.40 5.23
C LEU A 92 -1.57 -8.42 5.77
N ALA A 93 -1.11 -9.50 6.39
CA ALA A 93 -1.97 -10.49 7.03
C ALA A 93 -2.79 -9.87 8.16
N LYS A 94 -2.19 -9.02 9.00
CA LYS A 94 -2.90 -8.28 10.07
C LYS A 94 -3.94 -7.31 9.50
N VAL A 95 -3.65 -6.64 8.38
CA VAL A 95 -4.62 -5.80 7.67
C VAL A 95 -5.79 -6.63 7.17
N ALA A 96 -5.51 -7.78 6.54
CA ALA A 96 -6.53 -8.69 6.05
C ALA A 96 -7.44 -9.20 7.19
N ASP A 97 -6.85 -9.67 8.27
CA ASP A 97 -7.60 -10.17 9.43
C ASP A 97 -8.50 -9.09 10.03
N PHE A 98 -7.99 -7.90 10.26
CA PHE A 98 -8.77 -6.80 10.84
C PHE A 98 -9.92 -6.35 9.94
N THR A 99 -9.71 -6.30 8.63
CA THR A 99 -10.73 -5.80 7.69
C THR A 99 -11.76 -6.83 7.26
N THR A 100 -11.41 -8.13 7.29
CA THR A 100 -12.31 -9.22 6.91
C THR A 100 -13.02 -9.84 8.11
N LYS A 101 -12.32 -9.95 9.24
CA LYS A 101 -12.83 -10.51 10.51
C LYS A 101 -12.95 -9.40 11.55
N THR A 102 -13.68 -8.34 11.21
CA THR A 102 -13.81 -7.14 12.05
C THR A 102 -14.05 -7.51 13.51
N PRO A 103 -13.13 -7.14 14.45
CA PRO A 103 -13.26 -7.54 15.84
C PRO A 103 -14.47 -6.91 16.53
N PRO A 104 -15.03 -7.56 17.57
CA PRO A 104 -16.12 -7.00 18.37
C PRO A 104 -15.78 -5.61 18.92
N GLY A 105 -16.75 -4.71 18.96
CA GLY A 105 -16.57 -3.35 19.43
C GLY A 105 -15.90 -2.41 18.43
N THR A 106 -15.74 -2.83 17.16
CA THR A 106 -15.28 -1.95 16.09
C THR A 106 -16.44 -1.10 15.58
N GLU A 107 -16.28 0.23 15.65
CA GLU A 107 -17.20 1.18 15.03
C GLU A 107 -16.97 1.27 13.52
N THR A 108 -18.05 1.46 12.76
CA THR A 108 -18.02 1.52 11.30
C THR A 108 -18.78 2.72 10.77
N ILE A 109 -18.24 3.41 9.77
CA ILE A 109 -18.94 4.49 9.03
C ILE A 109 -18.68 4.34 7.53
N LYS A 110 -19.74 4.48 6.75
CA LYS A 110 -19.64 4.55 5.29
C LYS A 110 -19.52 5.99 4.81
N ARG A 111 -18.65 6.21 3.85
CA ARG A 111 -18.50 7.49 3.13
C ARG A 111 -19.29 7.48 1.83
N PRO A 112 -19.68 8.65 1.28
CA PRO A 112 -20.41 8.75 0.00
C PRO A 112 -19.67 8.15 -1.19
N ASN A 113 -18.33 8.14 -1.17
CA ASN A 113 -17.51 7.50 -2.20
C ASN A 113 -17.52 5.96 -2.14
N GLY A 114 -18.22 5.37 -1.17
CA GLY A 114 -18.33 3.94 -0.95
C GLY A 114 -17.27 3.34 -0.03
N ASP A 115 -16.29 4.11 0.43
CA ASP A 115 -15.33 3.64 1.41
C ASP A 115 -16.00 3.41 2.78
N THR A 116 -15.55 2.37 3.48
CA THR A 116 -15.93 2.09 4.86
C THR A 116 -14.76 2.38 5.79
N LEU A 117 -15.01 3.17 6.82
CA LEU A 117 -14.06 3.42 7.90
C LEU A 117 -14.32 2.44 9.03
N LEU A 118 -13.27 1.92 9.61
CA LEU A 118 -13.30 1.02 10.76
C LEU A 118 -12.45 1.64 11.88
N TYR A 119 -12.95 1.64 13.11
CA TYR A 119 -12.18 2.06 14.28
C TYR A 119 -12.46 1.17 15.47
N GLN A 120 -11.42 0.60 16.05
CA GLN A 120 -11.47 -0.17 17.28
C GLN A 120 -10.77 0.59 18.40
N ALA A 121 -11.55 1.07 19.35
CA ALA A 121 -11.03 1.90 20.44
C ALA A 121 -10.08 1.13 21.38
N SER A 122 -10.36 -0.15 21.66
CA SER A 122 -9.56 -0.98 22.58
C SER A 122 -8.12 -1.19 22.15
N THR A 123 -7.87 -1.24 20.83
CA THR A 123 -6.53 -1.40 20.24
C THR A 123 -6.03 -0.14 19.57
N ASN A 124 -6.83 0.93 19.57
CA ASN A 124 -6.58 2.16 18.85
C ASN A 124 -6.25 1.90 17.37
N THR A 125 -7.03 1.03 16.72
CA THR A 125 -6.79 0.64 15.33
C THR A 125 -7.80 1.30 14.41
N PHE A 126 -7.30 2.00 13.39
CA PHE A 126 -8.11 2.62 12.34
C PHE A 126 -7.78 1.98 10.99
N ALA A 127 -8.80 1.68 10.19
CA ALA A 127 -8.64 1.20 8.82
C ALA A 127 -9.65 1.84 7.88
N VAL A 128 -9.29 1.87 6.61
CA VAL A 128 -10.15 2.28 5.50
C VAL A 128 -10.26 1.13 4.51
N VAL A 129 -11.48 0.76 4.20
CA VAL A 129 -11.82 -0.30 3.23
C VAL A 129 -12.55 0.33 2.06
N ALA A 130 -12.11 0.03 0.85
CA ALA A 130 -12.74 0.49 -0.38
C ALA A 130 -14.11 -0.18 -0.58
N ARG A 131 -14.93 0.39 -1.46
CA ARG A 131 -16.26 -0.14 -1.83
C ARG A 131 -16.21 -1.63 -2.19
N ASP A 132 -15.15 -2.06 -2.84
CA ASP A 132 -14.96 -3.43 -3.30
C ASP A 132 -14.51 -4.39 -2.19
N GLY A 133 -14.33 -3.90 -0.95
CA GLY A 133 -13.87 -4.67 0.21
C GLY A 133 -12.34 -4.75 0.33
N THR A 134 -11.58 -4.12 -0.57
CA THR A 134 -10.12 -4.09 -0.50
C THR A 134 -9.64 -3.02 0.49
N ALA A 135 -8.70 -3.34 1.37
CA ALA A 135 -8.18 -2.36 2.32
C ALA A 135 -7.40 -1.25 1.58
N ARG A 136 -7.53 -0.01 2.06
CA ARG A 136 -6.74 1.12 1.60
C ARG A 136 -5.56 1.41 2.51
N THR A 137 -5.78 1.31 3.81
CA THR A 137 -4.78 1.57 4.85
C THR A 137 -5.25 1.03 6.19
N MET A 138 -4.29 0.78 7.09
CA MET A 138 -4.52 0.51 8.52
C MET A 138 -3.39 1.16 9.31
N PHE A 139 -3.70 1.81 10.42
CA PHE A 139 -2.71 2.44 11.30
C PHE A 139 -3.32 2.73 12.69
N LYS A 140 -2.49 3.10 13.64
CA LYS A 140 -2.93 3.60 14.95
C LYS A 140 -2.89 5.12 14.97
N PRO A 141 -4.05 5.79 15.09
CA PRO A 141 -4.10 7.24 15.19
C PRO A 141 -3.38 7.77 16.43
N THR A 142 -2.53 8.78 16.27
CA THR A 142 -1.80 9.41 17.39
C THR A 142 -2.75 10.04 18.41
N THR A 143 -3.85 10.62 17.94
CA THR A 143 -4.88 11.26 18.80
C THR A 143 -6.01 10.30 19.19
N GLY A 144 -5.89 9.01 18.88
CA GLY A 144 -6.85 7.98 19.30
C GLY A 144 -8.30 8.29 18.93
N ALA A 145 -9.19 8.27 19.93
CA ALA A 145 -10.61 8.49 19.72
C ALA A 145 -10.95 9.89 19.16
N ALA A 146 -10.11 10.90 19.38
CA ALA A 146 -10.32 12.23 18.83
C ALA A 146 -10.19 12.19 17.28
N TYR A 147 -9.23 11.42 16.75
CA TYR A 147 -9.13 11.19 15.32
C TYR A 147 -10.40 10.55 14.74
N TRP A 148 -10.95 9.56 15.46
CA TRP A 148 -12.19 8.92 15.05
C TRP A 148 -13.37 9.91 15.04
N ALA A 149 -13.50 10.77 16.05
CA ALA A 149 -14.52 11.80 16.09
C ALA A 149 -14.44 12.73 14.85
N GLU A 150 -13.24 13.21 14.52
CA GLU A 150 -13.02 14.00 13.29
C GLU A 150 -13.42 13.24 12.02
N GLN A 151 -13.10 11.95 11.92
CA GLN A 151 -13.49 11.15 10.77
C GLN A 151 -15.00 10.99 10.65
N LYS A 152 -15.71 10.88 11.79
CA LYS A 152 -17.18 10.86 11.82
C LYS A 152 -17.79 12.14 11.25
N GLU A 153 -17.29 13.29 11.64
CA GLU A 153 -17.74 14.60 11.16
C GLU A 153 -17.47 14.79 9.67
N ARG A 154 -16.33 14.35 9.20
CA ARG A 154 -15.91 14.51 7.79
C ARG A 154 -16.52 13.46 6.85
N ALA A 155 -16.97 12.34 7.38
CA ALA A 155 -17.43 11.21 6.57
C ALA A 155 -18.58 11.60 5.59
N PRO A 156 -19.61 12.36 6.00
CA PRO A 156 -20.74 12.69 5.09
C PRO A 156 -20.36 13.52 3.88
N THR A 157 -19.34 14.37 4.00
CA THR A 157 -18.91 15.29 2.93
C THR A 157 -17.68 14.82 2.17
N PHE A 158 -17.12 13.66 2.56
CA PHE A 158 -15.90 13.16 1.96
C PHE A 158 -16.07 12.81 0.48
N GLY A 159 -15.20 13.38 -0.36
CA GLY A 159 -15.22 13.15 -1.80
C GLY A 159 -16.26 13.98 -2.55
N GLN A 160 -17.06 14.78 -1.86
CA GLN A 160 -17.89 15.79 -2.52
C GLN A 160 -16.98 16.92 -2.99
N ARG A 161 -17.10 17.30 -4.28
CA ARG A 161 -16.49 18.54 -4.75
C ARG A 161 -17.19 19.66 -4.01
N ARG A 162 -16.43 20.60 -3.42
CA ARG A 162 -17.02 21.87 -3.02
C ARG A 162 -17.69 22.43 -4.26
N ALA A 163 -19.00 22.62 -4.19
CA ALA A 163 -19.68 23.41 -5.19
C ALA A 163 -18.91 24.73 -5.26
N ALA A 164 -18.43 25.08 -6.45
CA ALA A 164 -17.80 26.37 -6.63
C ALA A 164 -18.83 27.40 -6.19
N GLU A 165 -18.52 28.11 -5.12
CA GLU A 165 -19.26 29.36 -4.80
C GLU A 165 -18.99 30.29 -5.96
N GLY A 166 -20.00 30.39 -6.85
CA GLY A 166 -20.06 31.35 -7.91
C GLY A 166 -20.60 32.69 -7.37
#